data_e1f08b05be2c0bc4f0d730d3769423b3
#
_entry.id   e1f08b05be2c0bc4f0d730d3769423b3
#
_cell.length_a   1.000
_cell.length_b   1.000
_cell.length_c   1.000
_cell.angle_alpha   90.00
_cell.angle_beta   90.00
_cell.angle_gamma   90.00
#
_symmetry.space_group_name_H-M   'P 1'
#
loop_
_entity.id
_entity.type
_entity.pdbx_description
1 polymer ?
#
loop_
_entity_poly.entity_id
_entity_poly.type
_entity_poly.pdbx_seq_one_letter_code
_entity_poly.pdbx_strand_id
1 'polypeptide(L)'
;MHTLEFDNGIVIDYKSEDDGGGSEQYTDFLDHFKSTGKKYKHCLEWCSGLGAIGYSLLDAGICETVTFMDIHEPSIENALRNAEKNNVSDKVKAYHLDKIGDLPKDLKFDLVVGNPPHSPENPQNFKDDWERKIIDPNWDTHTEFYATIGEYLEPNSDIILSEIENHSISKILTTMAESYGLKFNKIAPAPELAKTGTFNGALHLFQN
;
A
#
# COMPACT_ATOMS: atom_id res chain seq x y z
N MET A 1 22.16 3.99 2.28
CA MET A 1 21.53 3.09 1.30
C MET A 1 21.34 1.74 1.98
N HIS A 2 20.15 1.20 1.98
CA HIS A 2 19.80 -0.11 2.51
C HIS A 2 19.38 -1.01 1.36
N THR A 3 19.40 -2.31 1.60
CA THR A 3 19.00 -3.32 0.62
C THR A 3 18.03 -4.29 1.28
N LEU A 4 16.95 -4.59 0.59
CA LEU A 4 15.98 -5.61 0.98
C LEU A 4 15.95 -6.67 -0.13
N GLU A 5 16.21 -7.92 0.23
CA GLU A 5 16.22 -9.06 -0.69
C GLU A 5 15.01 -9.97 -0.42
N PHE A 6 14.26 -10.29 -1.45
CA PHE A 6 13.12 -11.20 -1.37
C PHE A 6 13.52 -12.62 -1.78
N ASP A 7 12.69 -13.60 -1.40
CA ASP A 7 13.01 -15.04 -1.43
C ASP A 7 13.34 -15.58 -2.83
N ASN A 8 12.78 -14.99 -3.91
CA ASN A 8 12.95 -15.49 -5.28
C ASN A 8 13.85 -14.59 -6.14
N GLY A 9 14.53 -13.63 -5.53
CA GLY A 9 15.67 -12.94 -6.12
C GLY A 9 15.44 -11.48 -6.51
N ILE A 10 14.27 -10.89 -6.32
CA ILE A 10 14.10 -9.45 -6.43
C ILE A 10 14.83 -8.78 -5.25
N VAL A 11 15.64 -7.77 -5.56
CA VAL A 11 16.42 -7.01 -4.57
C VAL A 11 16.17 -5.52 -4.77
N ILE A 12 15.65 -4.84 -3.75
CA ILE A 12 15.42 -3.40 -3.80
C ILE A 12 16.41 -2.64 -2.93
N ASP A 13 16.93 -1.54 -3.48
CA ASP A 13 17.74 -0.59 -2.73
C ASP A 13 16.88 0.60 -2.33
N TYR A 14 17.08 1.12 -1.12
CA TYR A 14 16.31 2.25 -0.61
C TYR A 14 17.12 3.09 0.39
N LYS A 15 16.66 4.30 0.67
CA LYS A 15 17.18 5.11 1.75
C LYS A 15 16.24 5.05 2.95
N SER A 16 16.81 5.18 4.16
CA SER A 16 16.00 5.17 5.40
C SER A 16 14.92 6.26 5.41
N GLU A 17 15.18 7.39 4.76
CA GLU A 17 14.24 8.50 4.63
C GLU A 17 13.04 8.18 3.72
N ASP A 18 13.15 7.15 2.86
CA ASP A 18 12.08 6.71 1.97
C ASP A 18 11.23 5.60 2.62
N ASP A 19 11.68 5.02 3.74
CA ASP A 19 11.00 3.92 4.41
C ASP A 19 9.96 4.43 5.42
N GLY A 20 8.70 4.32 5.06
CA GLY A 20 7.55 4.56 5.94
C GLY A 20 7.11 3.31 6.71
N GLY A 21 8.03 2.34 6.96
CA GLY A 21 7.74 1.06 7.59
C GLY A 21 7.52 -0.10 6.62
N GLY A 22 7.55 0.18 5.32
CA GLY A 22 7.34 -0.84 4.27
C GLY A 22 8.38 -1.96 4.28
N SER A 23 9.63 -1.67 4.70
CA SER A 23 10.71 -2.66 4.79
C SER A 23 10.47 -3.77 5.82
N GLU A 24 9.54 -3.58 6.74
CA GLU A 24 9.15 -4.58 7.74
C GLU A 24 7.74 -5.12 7.48
N GLN A 25 6.80 -4.25 7.13
CA GLN A 25 5.37 -4.57 7.02
C GLN A 25 5.00 -5.44 5.81
N TYR A 26 5.81 -5.46 4.76
CA TYR A 26 5.52 -6.29 3.57
C TYR A 26 5.32 -7.77 3.92
N THR A 27 5.95 -8.26 5.00
CA THR A 27 5.83 -9.65 5.44
C THR A 27 4.42 -10.02 5.89
N ASP A 28 3.69 -9.09 6.52
CA ASP A 28 2.30 -9.29 6.92
C ASP A 28 1.39 -9.53 5.70
N PHE A 29 1.60 -8.76 4.63
CA PHE A 29 0.89 -8.96 3.36
C PHE A 29 1.27 -10.29 2.71
N LEU A 30 2.57 -10.56 2.62
CA LEU A 30 3.08 -11.77 2.01
C LEU A 30 2.56 -13.03 2.70
N ASP A 31 2.56 -13.07 4.03
CA ASP A 31 2.03 -14.18 4.82
C ASP A 31 0.52 -14.34 4.64
N HIS A 32 -0.22 -13.23 4.61
CA HIS A 32 -1.64 -13.25 4.31
C HIS A 32 -1.92 -13.91 2.95
N PHE A 33 -1.25 -13.47 1.88
CA PHE A 33 -1.48 -14.01 0.55
C PHE A 33 -0.99 -15.47 0.40
N LYS A 34 0.15 -15.81 1.01
CA LYS A 34 0.62 -17.20 1.06
C LYS A 34 -0.41 -18.12 1.74
N SER A 35 -1.09 -17.64 2.79
CA SER A 35 -2.12 -18.40 3.50
C SER A 35 -3.41 -18.62 2.70
N THR A 36 -3.77 -17.66 1.84
CA THR A 36 -4.99 -17.74 1.01
C THR A 36 -4.77 -18.51 -0.30
N GLY A 37 -3.54 -18.55 -0.80
CA GLY A 37 -3.19 -19.12 -2.09
C GLY A 37 -3.74 -18.37 -3.31
N LYS A 38 -4.36 -17.18 -3.10
CA LYS A 38 -4.89 -16.36 -4.20
C LYS A 38 -3.76 -15.81 -5.07
N LYS A 39 -4.04 -15.62 -6.35
CA LYS A 39 -3.16 -15.02 -7.35
C LYS A 39 -3.92 -13.91 -8.08
N TYR A 40 -3.18 -12.89 -8.52
CA TYR A 40 -3.72 -11.70 -9.15
C TYR A 40 -2.91 -11.34 -10.41
N LYS A 41 -3.53 -10.62 -11.31
CA LYS A 41 -2.86 -10.15 -12.53
C LYS A 41 -2.23 -8.78 -12.33
N HIS A 42 -2.99 -7.84 -11.79
CA HIS A 42 -2.63 -6.43 -11.74
C HIS A 42 -2.81 -5.88 -10.33
N CYS A 43 -1.70 -5.69 -9.63
CA CYS A 43 -1.68 -5.09 -8.30
C CYS A 43 -1.44 -3.58 -8.38
N LEU A 44 -2.20 -2.79 -7.61
CA LEU A 44 -1.85 -1.42 -7.26
C LEU A 44 -1.28 -1.41 -5.84
N GLU A 45 -0.11 -0.84 -5.65
CA GLU A 45 0.36 -0.44 -4.32
C GLU A 45 0.15 1.06 -4.15
N TRP A 46 -0.84 1.41 -3.35
CA TRP A 46 -1.19 2.78 -2.99
C TRP A 46 -0.36 3.26 -1.80
N CYS A 47 0.14 4.51 -1.82
CA CYS A 47 1.10 5.03 -0.86
C CYS A 47 2.33 4.13 -0.77
N SER A 48 2.91 3.83 -1.94
CA SER A 48 3.87 2.74 -2.12
C SER A 48 5.22 2.95 -1.44
N GLY A 49 5.60 4.19 -1.13
CA GLY A 49 6.91 4.46 -0.57
C GLY A 49 8.03 3.77 -1.36
N LEU A 50 8.77 2.89 -0.70
CA LEU A 50 9.84 2.12 -1.35
C LEU A 50 9.35 0.94 -2.22
N GLY A 51 8.05 0.64 -2.22
CA GLY A 51 7.47 -0.43 -3.03
C GLY A 51 7.64 -1.84 -2.47
N ALA A 52 7.95 -1.98 -1.17
CA ALA A 52 8.30 -3.28 -0.60
C ALA A 52 7.17 -4.30 -0.67
N ILE A 53 5.92 -3.87 -0.48
CA ILE A 53 4.76 -4.76 -0.54
C ILE A 53 4.62 -5.30 -1.97
N GLY A 54 4.51 -4.44 -2.97
CA GLY A 54 4.32 -4.82 -4.36
C GLY A 54 5.47 -5.66 -4.92
N TYR A 55 6.72 -5.29 -4.62
CA TYR A 55 7.87 -6.10 -5.03
C TYR A 55 7.89 -7.47 -4.37
N SER A 56 7.52 -7.60 -3.11
CA SER A 56 7.42 -8.90 -2.44
C SER A 56 6.35 -9.80 -3.07
N LEU A 57 5.21 -9.21 -3.44
CA LEU A 57 4.12 -9.93 -4.11
C LEU A 57 4.49 -10.34 -5.54
N LEU A 58 5.21 -9.47 -6.26
CA LEU A 58 5.72 -9.78 -7.59
C LEU A 58 6.77 -10.91 -7.53
N ASP A 59 7.72 -10.81 -6.59
CA ASP A 59 8.76 -11.81 -6.35
C ASP A 59 8.16 -13.19 -6.02
N ALA A 60 7.16 -13.23 -5.15
CA ALA A 60 6.46 -14.47 -4.77
C ALA A 60 5.51 -14.99 -5.86
N GLY A 61 5.39 -14.31 -7.01
CA GLY A 61 4.45 -14.64 -8.06
C GLY A 61 2.99 -14.63 -7.59
N ILE A 62 2.65 -13.76 -6.62
CA ILE A 62 1.28 -13.52 -6.15
C ILE A 62 0.56 -12.60 -7.12
N CYS A 63 1.24 -11.63 -7.72
CA CYS A 63 0.74 -10.83 -8.84
C CYS A 63 1.67 -10.94 -10.06
N GLU A 64 1.12 -10.70 -11.26
CA GLU A 64 1.88 -10.71 -12.52
C GLU A 64 2.54 -9.36 -12.79
N THR A 65 1.86 -8.27 -12.45
CA THR A 65 2.34 -6.89 -12.60
C THR A 65 1.99 -6.04 -11.40
N VAL A 66 2.78 -4.99 -11.18
CA VAL A 66 2.57 -4.01 -10.10
C VAL A 66 2.57 -2.59 -10.66
N THR A 67 1.63 -1.79 -10.18
CA THR A 67 1.62 -0.34 -10.34
C THR A 67 1.89 0.28 -8.97
N PHE A 68 2.92 1.10 -8.88
CA PHE A 68 3.23 1.90 -7.70
C PHE A 68 2.62 3.30 -7.84
N MET A 69 2.08 3.82 -6.76
CA MET A 69 1.59 5.20 -6.70
C MET A 69 1.98 5.82 -5.36
N ASP A 70 2.62 6.98 -5.43
CA ASP A 70 3.02 7.75 -4.25
C ASP A 70 3.10 9.24 -4.58
N ILE A 71 2.91 10.09 -3.57
CA ILE A 71 3.11 11.55 -3.67
C ILE A 71 4.59 11.93 -3.59
N HIS A 72 5.46 11.03 -3.12
CA HIS A 72 6.88 11.28 -2.96
C HIS A 72 7.65 10.87 -4.23
N GLU A 73 7.98 11.85 -5.07
CA GLU A 73 8.66 11.63 -6.35
C GLU A 73 9.96 10.79 -6.24
N PRO A 74 10.86 11.01 -5.25
CA PRO A 74 12.06 10.18 -5.11
C PRO A 74 11.78 8.70 -4.88
N SER A 75 10.67 8.35 -4.19
CA SER A 75 10.25 6.95 -4.01
C SER A 75 9.83 6.33 -5.33
N ILE A 76 9.07 7.04 -6.16
CA ILE A 76 8.65 6.60 -7.49
C ILE A 76 9.84 6.39 -8.42
N GLU A 77 10.78 7.33 -8.45
CA GLU A 77 12.03 7.17 -9.21
C GLU A 77 12.83 5.96 -8.73
N ASN A 78 12.87 5.75 -7.41
CA ASN A 78 13.57 4.61 -6.83
C ASN A 78 12.90 3.28 -7.19
N ALA A 79 11.56 3.22 -7.18
CA ALA A 79 10.83 2.05 -7.62
C ALA A 79 11.18 1.70 -9.08
N LEU A 80 11.21 2.67 -10.00
CA LEU A 80 11.60 2.42 -11.39
C LEU A 80 13.06 1.94 -11.52
N ARG A 81 14.00 2.53 -10.78
CA ARG A 81 15.40 2.05 -10.75
C ARG A 81 15.51 0.61 -10.26
N ASN A 82 14.74 0.23 -9.25
CA ASN A 82 14.70 -1.14 -8.75
C ASN A 82 14.10 -2.10 -9.79
N ALA A 83 13.09 -1.67 -10.56
CA ALA A 83 12.55 -2.47 -11.65
C ALA A 83 13.60 -2.75 -12.75
N GLU A 84 14.37 -1.75 -13.13
CA GLU A 84 15.48 -1.90 -14.09
C GLU A 84 16.57 -2.84 -13.54
N LYS A 85 17.00 -2.63 -12.30
CA LYS A 85 18.02 -3.45 -11.62
C LYS A 85 17.66 -4.94 -11.61
N ASN A 86 16.38 -5.25 -11.43
CA ASN A 86 15.88 -6.61 -11.34
C ASN A 86 15.36 -7.19 -12.68
N ASN A 87 15.50 -6.45 -13.79
CA ASN A 87 14.99 -6.83 -15.12
C ASN A 87 13.48 -7.16 -15.13
N VAL A 88 12.69 -6.38 -14.40
CA VAL A 88 11.22 -6.51 -14.30
C VAL A 88 10.49 -5.23 -14.75
N SER A 89 11.14 -4.38 -15.54
CA SER A 89 10.56 -3.10 -16.00
C SER A 89 9.30 -3.28 -16.84
N ASP A 90 9.15 -4.42 -17.50
CA ASP A 90 7.94 -4.79 -18.26
C ASP A 90 6.75 -5.15 -17.36
N LYS A 91 7.00 -5.43 -16.07
CA LYS A 91 6.00 -5.81 -15.08
C LYS A 91 5.67 -4.68 -14.09
N VAL A 92 6.37 -3.55 -14.16
CA VAL A 92 6.26 -2.47 -13.19
C VAL A 92 5.87 -1.17 -13.89
N LYS A 93 4.86 -0.49 -13.33
CA LYS A 93 4.55 0.92 -13.61
C LYS A 93 4.67 1.71 -12.32
N ALA A 94 4.99 3.00 -12.40
CA ALA A 94 5.04 3.86 -11.23
C ALA A 94 4.58 5.27 -11.59
N TYR A 95 3.77 5.86 -10.71
CA TYR A 95 3.15 7.16 -10.91
C TYR A 95 3.37 8.05 -9.70
N HIS A 96 3.99 9.21 -9.91
CA HIS A 96 4.07 10.29 -8.93
C HIS A 96 2.75 11.06 -8.97
N LEU A 97 1.82 10.73 -8.08
CA LEU A 97 0.47 11.30 -8.03
C LEU A 97 -0.02 11.42 -6.58
N ASP A 98 -0.79 12.46 -6.33
CA ASP A 98 -1.45 12.72 -5.04
C ASP A 98 -2.81 12.02 -4.94
N LYS A 99 -3.53 11.85 -6.04
CA LYS A 99 -4.90 11.34 -6.08
C LYS A 99 -5.04 10.12 -7.00
N ILE A 100 -5.80 9.14 -6.54
CA ILE A 100 -6.17 7.96 -7.36
C ILE A 100 -6.86 8.39 -8.65
N GLY A 101 -7.69 9.42 -8.59
CA GLY A 101 -8.42 9.94 -9.74
C GLY A 101 -7.55 10.44 -10.89
N ASP A 102 -6.27 10.70 -10.67
CA ASP A 102 -5.31 11.16 -11.66
C ASP A 102 -4.58 10.00 -12.40
N LEU A 103 -4.78 8.75 -11.98
CA LEU A 103 -4.27 7.58 -12.68
C LEU A 103 -4.87 7.50 -14.12
N PRO A 104 -4.13 6.93 -15.08
CA PRO A 104 -4.67 6.64 -16.41
C PRO A 104 -5.97 5.81 -16.33
N LYS A 105 -7.03 6.27 -17.01
CA LYS A 105 -8.38 5.69 -16.88
C LYS A 105 -8.55 4.29 -17.48
N ASP A 106 -7.60 3.84 -18.26
CA ASP A 106 -7.54 2.48 -18.83
C ASP A 106 -6.94 1.44 -17.88
N LEU A 107 -6.37 1.87 -16.75
CA LEU A 107 -5.86 0.95 -15.73
C LEU A 107 -7.00 0.28 -14.95
N LYS A 108 -6.85 -1.02 -14.73
CA LYS A 108 -7.74 -1.82 -13.89
C LYS A 108 -6.92 -2.76 -13.01
N PHE A 109 -7.37 -2.94 -11.78
CA PHE A 109 -6.67 -3.72 -10.77
C PHE A 109 -7.60 -4.79 -10.17
N ASP A 110 -7.10 -6.01 -10.03
CA ASP A 110 -7.76 -7.08 -9.31
C ASP A 110 -7.24 -7.22 -7.87
N LEU A 111 -6.15 -6.50 -7.56
CA LEU A 111 -5.62 -6.34 -6.21
C LEU A 111 -5.22 -4.89 -5.96
N VAL A 112 -5.58 -4.36 -4.79
CA VAL A 112 -5.02 -3.12 -4.25
C VAL A 112 -4.44 -3.40 -2.87
N VAL A 113 -3.20 -2.99 -2.65
CA VAL A 113 -2.53 -3.05 -1.34
C VAL A 113 -2.01 -1.66 -0.98
N GLY A 114 -1.76 -1.42 0.30
CA GLY A 114 -1.17 -0.17 0.72
C GLY A 114 -0.93 -0.09 2.21
N ASN A 115 0.00 0.81 2.57
CA ASN A 115 0.27 1.24 3.93
C ASN A 115 0.11 2.76 3.99
N PRO A 116 -1.15 3.26 3.98
CA PRO A 116 -1.44 4.70 3.92
C PRO A 116 -1.10 5.42 5.22
N PRO A 117 -1.11 6.76 5.23
CA PRO A 117 -1.00 7.54 6.45
C PRO A 117 -2.11 7.21 7.45
N HIS A 118 -1.77 7.08 8.75
CA HIS A 118 -2.69 6.53 9.77
C HIS A 118 -3.24 7.55 10.77
N SER A 119 -2.81 8.81 10.72
CA SER A 119 -3.17 9.80 11.74
C SER A 119 -3.98 10.96 11.17
N PRO A 120 -5.20 11.23 11.70
CA PRO A 120 -6.02 12.36 11.27
C PRO A 120 -5.58 13.70 11.89
N GLU A 121 -4.46 13.74 12.59
CA GLU A 121 -4.02 14.92 13.32
C GLU A 121 -3.58 16.07 12.39
N ASN A 122 -3.57 17.30 12.95
CA ASN A 122 -3.20 18.47 12.16
C ASN A 122 -1.68 18.50 11.91
N PRO A 123 -1.23 18.62 10.64
CA PRO A 123 0.20 18.67 10.28
C PRO A 123 1.00 19.78 10.99
N GLN A 124 0.35 20.84 11.48
CA GLN A 124 1.04 21.93 12.19
C GLN A 124 1.61 21.52 13.55
N ASN A 125 1.20 20.35 14.08
CA ASN A 125 1.69 19.80 15.34
C ASN A 125 2.97 18.98 15.18
N PHE A 126 3.43 18.73 13.96
CA PHE A 126 4.54 17.85 13.67
C PHE A 126 5.80 18.62 13.31
N LYS A 127 6.95 18.10 13.78
CA LYS A 127 8.23 18.81 13.76
C LYS A 127 9.15 18.40 12.63
N ASP A 128 8.90 17.25 12.01
CA ASP A 128 9.77 16.73 10.95
C ASP A 128 8.98 16.14 9.77
N ASP A 129 9.69 15.92 8.67
CA ASP A 129 9.10 15.42 7.42
C ASP A 129 8.66 13.96 7.52
N TRP A 130 9.22 13.18 8.47
CA TRP A 130 8.80 11.80 8.67
C TRP A 130 7.41 11.73 9.31
N GLU A 131 7.15 12.57 10.32
CA GLU A 131 5.84 12.65 10.96
C GLU A 131 4.75 13.03 9.94
N ARG A 132 5.08 13.84 8.92
CA ARG A 132 4.14 14.19 7.85
C ARG A 132 3.74 13.03 6.95
N LYS A 133 4.60 12.02 6.80
CA LYS A 133 4.29 10.83 5.99
C LYS A 133 3.23 9.93 6.60
N ILE A 134 2.99 10.05 7.91
CA ILE A 134 2.00 9.23 8.64
C ILE A 134 0.68 9.96 8.89
N ILE A 135 0.52 11.18 8.36
CA ILE A 135 -0.62 12.05 8.64
C ILE A 135 -1.57 12.07 7.45
N ASP A 136 -2.84 11.83 7.74
CA ASP A 136 -3.96 12.04 6.82
C ASP A 136 -4.97 13.01 7.49
N PRO A 137 -4.77 14.33 7.36
CA PRO A 137 -5.61 15.31 8.01
C PRO A 137 -7.08 15.11 7.63
N ASN A 138 -7.95 15.00 8.64
CA ASN A 138 -9.39 14.77 8.46
C ASN A 138 -9.74 13.52 7.64
N TRP A 139 -8.81 12.59 7.43
CA TRP A 139 -8.96 11.43 6.54
C TRP A 139 -9.21 11.82 5.08
N ASP A 140 -8.61 12.93 4.63
CA ASP A 140 -8.84 13.45 3.26
C ASP A 140 -8.27 12.50 2.20
N THR A 141 -7.11 11.90 2.46
CA THR A 141 -6.45 10.93 1.56
C THR A 141 -7.28 9.63 1.46
N HIS A 142 -7.75 9.11 2.60
CA HIS A 142 -8.63 7.93 2.61
C HIS A 142 -9.98 8.23 1.97
N THR A 143 -10.53 9.41 2.20
CA THR A 143 -11.81 9.82 1.59
C THR A 143 -11.70 9.87 0.07
N GLU A 144 -10.64 10.45 -0.46
CA GLU A 144 -10.38 10.49 -1.90
C GLU A 144 -10.19 9.09 -2.47
N PHE A 145 -9.38 8.26 -1.80
CA PHE A 145 -9.14 6.88 -2.21
C PHE A 145 -10.45 6.09 -2.30
N TYR A 146 -11.24 6.02 -1.24
CA TYR A 146 -12.48 5.23 -1.23
C TYR A 146 -13.53 5.78 -2.21
N ALA A 147 -13.60 7.10 -2.40
CA ALA A 147 -14.52 7.71 -3.34
C ALA A 147 -14.19 7.37 -4.81
N THR A 148 -12.93 7.07 -5.11
CA THR A 148 -12.44 7.02 -6.49
C THR A 148 -11.97 5.64 -6.93
N ILE A 149 -11.43 4.83 -6.00
CA ILE A 149 -10.79 3.54 -6.34
C ILE A 149 -11.73 2.59 -7.09
N GLY A 150 -13.04 2.65 -6.84
CA GLY A 150 -14.05 1.83 -7.54
C GLY A 150 -14.00 1.96 -9.07
N GLU A 151 -13.56 3.11 -9.59
CA GLU A 151 -13.41 3.32 -11.04
C GLU A 151 -12.27 2.49 -11.64
N TYR A 152 -11.33 2.02 -10.82
CA TYR A 152 -10.12 1.30 -11.23
C TYR A 152 -10.14 -0.18 -10.87
N LEU A 153 -11.22 -0.66 -10.27
CA LEU A 153 -11.32 -2.05 -9.85
C LEU A 153 -11.90 -2.96 -10.92
N GLU A 154 -11.33 -4.17 -11.03
CA GLU A 154 -11.96 -5.27 -11.71
C GLU A 154 -13.10 -5.86 -10.85
N PRO A 155 -14.07 -6.57 -11.43
CA PRO A 155 -15.08 -7.27 -10.63
C PRO A 155 -14.45 -8.30 -9.68
N ASN A 156 -14.90 -8.30 -8.42
CA ASN A 156 -14.40 -9.16 -7.33
C ASN A 156 -12.93 -8.92 -6.96
N SER A 157 -12.41 -7.73 -7.17
CA SER A 157 -11.07 -7.34 -6.70
C SER A 157 -11.01 -7.30 -5.19
N ASP A 158 -9.82 -7.58 -4.65
CA ASP A 158 -9.52 -7.44 -3.24
C ASP A 158 -8.77 -6.13 -2.98
N ILE A 159 -9.11 -5.43 -1.89
CA ILE A 159 -8.36 -4.29 -1.36
C ILE A 159 -7.88 -4.69 0.03
N ILE A 160 -6.58 -4.57 0.28
CA ILE A 160 -5.97 -4.89 1.57
C ILE A 160 -5.08 -3.74 1.99
N LEU A 161 -5.48 -3.04 3.03
CA LEU A 161 -4.75 -1.91 3.58
C LEU A 161 -4.22 -2.25 4.97
N SER A 162 -2.98 -1.85 5.24
CA SER A 162 -2.43 -1.87 6.59
C SER A 162 -2.95 -0.66 7.33
N GLU A 163 -3.60 -0.88 8.49
CA GLU A 163 -4.22 0.17 9.27
C GLU A 163 -3.90 0.01 10.76
N ILE A 164 -4.02 1.10 11.50
CA ILE A 164 -3.89 1.05 12.95
C ILE A 164 -5.05 0.25 13.55
N GLU A 165 -4.73 -0.77 14.37
CA GLU A 165 -5.72 -1.51 15.13
C GLU A 165 -6.23 -0.66 16.31
N ASN A 166 -7.17 0.23 16.00
CA ASN A 166 -7.92 1.00 16.98
C ASN A 166 -9.40 0.91 16.62
N HIS A 167 -10.22 0.43 17.55
CA HIS A 167 -11.64 0.20 17.29
C HIS A 167 -12.37 1.42 16.69
N SER A 168 -12.07 2.62 17.17
CA SER A 168 -12.68 3.85 16.68
C SER A 168 -12.22 4.20 15.27
N ILE A 169 -10.93 4.09 14.98
CA ILE A 169 -10.34 4.34 13.67
C ILE A 169 -10.84 3.29 12.67
N SER A 170 -10.75 2.01 13.01
CA SER A 170 -11.24 0.93 12.17
C SER A 170 -12.71 1.12 11.80
N LYS A 171 -13.54 1.55 12.76
CA LYS A 171 -14.95 1.85 12.50
C LYS A 171 -15.15 3.04 11.56
N ILE A 172 -14.35 4.09 11.68
CA ILE A 172 -14.40 5.25 10.78
C ILE A 172 -14.07 4.80 9.36
N LEU A 173 -12.92 4.14 9.17
CA LEU A 173 -12.44 3.73 7.86
C LEU A 173 -13.36 2.71 7.17
N THR A 174 -13.85 1.71 7.92
CA THR A 174 -14.79 0.73 7.36
C THR A 174 -16.13 1.37 6.99
N THR A 175 -16.68 2.25 7.84
CA THR A 175 -17.93 2.97 7.52
C THR A 175 -17.75 3.87 6.30
N MET A 176 -16.60 4.53 6.18
CA MET A 176 -16.27 5.37 5.02
C MET A 176 -16.21 4.53 3.75
N ALA A 177 -15.45 3.43 3.74
CA ALA A 177 -15.32 2.54 2.59
C ALA A 177 -16.67 1.98 2.14
N GLU A 178 -17.51 1.54 3.08
CA GLU A 178 -18.86 1.04 2.81
C GLU A 178 -19.78 2.11 2.21
N SER A 179 -19.63 3.37 2.62
CA SER A 179 -20.43 4.49 2.06
C SER A 179 -20.14 4.75 0.58
N TYR A 180 -18.97 4.32 0.10
CA TYR A 180 -18.55 4.36 -1.31
C TYR A 180 -18.73 3.02 -2.05
N GLY A 181 -19.43 2.06 -1.44
CA GLY A 181 -19.83 0.81 -2.08
C GLY A 181 -18.84 -0.34 -1.93
N LEU A 182 -17.73 -0.16 -1.21
CA LEU A 182 -16.80 -1.25 -0.91
C LEU A 182 -17.37 -2.11 0.22
N LYS A 183 -17.24 -3.42 0.09
CA LYS A 183 -17.71 -4.35 1.11
C LYS A 183 -16.57 -4.69 2.06
N PHE A 184 -16.70 -4.29 3.32
CA PHE A 184 -15.77 -4.72 4.35
C PHE A 184 -15.95 -6.22 4.67
N ASN A 185 -14.87 -6.98 4.67
CA ASN A 185 -14.89 -8.42 4.93
C ASN A 185 -14.40 -8.77 6.33
N LYS A 186 -13.16 -8.37 6.66
CA LYS A 186 -12.56 -8.72 7.94
C LYS A 186 -11.32 -7.88 8.22
N ILE A 187 -10.87 -7.97 9.48
CA ILE A 187 -9.54 -7.56 9.91
C ILE A 187 -8.67 -8.82 10.07
N ALA A 188 -7.47 -8.81 9.51
CA ALA A 188 -6.46 -9.84 9.72
C ALA A 188 -5.31 -9.30 10.58
N PRO A 189 -4.67 -10.11 11.44
CA PRO A 189 -3.52 -9.67 12.23
C PRO A 189 -2.36 -9.22 11.34
N ALA A 190 -1.66 -8.17 11.79
CA ALA A 190 -0.44 -7.67 11.18
C ALA A 190 0.67 -7.59 12.28
N PRO A 191 1.27 -8.72 12.64
CA PRO A 191 2.21 -8.80 13.77
C PRO A 191 3.51 -8.03 13.54
N GLU A 192 3.97 -7.84 12.31
CA GLU A 192 5.19 -7.06 12.05
C GLU A 192 4.92 -5.57 12.25
N LEU A 193 3.77 -5.06 11.80
CA LEU A 193 3.36 -3.69 12.09
C LEU A 193 3.29 -3.43 13.61
N ALA A 194 2.84 -4.41 14.39
CA ALA A 194 2.78 -4.31 15.85
C ALA A 194 4.17 -4.23 16.51
N LYS A 195 5.23 -4.78 15.91
CA LYS A 195 6.61 -4.75 16.45
C LYS A 195 7.25 -3.36 16.39
N THR A 196 6.80 -2.49 15.54
CA THR A 196 7.32 -1.10 15.46
C THR A 196 7.06 -0.30 16.73
N GLY A 197 6.29 -0.85 17.67
CA GLY A 197 6.14 -0.38 19.06
C GLY A 197 5.27 0.85 19.25
N THR A 198 4.77 1.40 18.18
CA THR A 198 3.97 2.64 18.22
C THR A 198 2.47 2.35 18.17
N PHE A 199 2.06 1.28 17.49
CA PHE A 199 0.64 0.93 17.31
C PHE A 199 0.47 -0.58 17.11
N ASN A 200 -0.69 -1.13 17.48
CA ASN A 200 -1.13 -2.41 16.95
C ASN A 200 -1.57 -2.20 15.51
N GLY A 201 -1.11 -3.03 14.59
CA GLY A 201 -1.49 -2.99 13.19
C GLY A 201 -2.42 -4.12 12.80
N ALA A 202 -3.25 -3.86 11.81
CA ALA A 202 -4.15 -4.85 11.24
C ALA A 202 -4.29 -4.66 9.73
N LEU A 203 -4.49 -5.76 9.00
CA LEU A 203 -4.89 -5.68 7.59
C LEU A 203 -6.41 -5.57 7.49
N HIS A 204 -6.88 -4.47 6.92
CA HIS A 204 -8.29 -4.25 6.59
C HIS A 204 -8.55 -4.77 5.18
N LEU A 205 -9.48 -5.73 5.05
CA LEU A 205 -9.81 -6.38 3.80
C LEU A 205 -11.18 -5.94 3.31
N PHE A 206 -11.21 -5.42 2.08
CA PHE A 206 -12.42 -5.01 1.39
C PHE A 206 -12.55 -5.73 0.05
N GLN A 207 -13.76 -5.77 -0.49
CA GLN A 207 -14.08 -6.26 -1.83
C GLN A 207 -14.97 -5.27 -2.57
N ASN A 208 -14.80 -5.23 -3.87
CA ASN A 208 -15.69 -4.52 -4.80
C ASN A 208 -16.89 -5.41 -5.16
#